data_69088cb19a43b08337a04947e5cef04b
#
_entry.id   69088cb19a43b08337a04947e5cef04b
#
_cell.length_a   1.000
_cell.length_b   1.000
_cell.length_c   1.000
_cell.angle_alpha   90.00
_cell.angle_beta   90.00
_cell.angle_gamma   90.00
#
_symmetry.space_group_name_H-M   'P 1'
#
loop_
_entity.id
_entity.type
_entity.pdbx_description
1 polymer ?
#
loop_
_entity_poly.entity_id
_entity_poly.type
_entity_poly.pdbx_seq_one_letter_code
_entity_poly.pdbx_strand_id
1 'polypeptide(L)'
;MQIASNTKAGFKYTLEHLRTIAMMDEMGLSIDGLERRGDSIVLSVEDVTNLIPTEGLNYMLGTALTGVAQSSTWYVALFEGNYTPVGTVTAATFPSAATECTAYTEASRVTWTPGSISAGSVSNTASKAVFTMNATKTVYGIAQTSVATKSATTGTLISVALFGAVKNVVATDVLNVTSTITATST
;
A
#
# COMPACT_ATOMS: atom_id res chain seq x y z
N MET A 1 30.32 -21.08 18.67
CA MET A 1 29.55 -21.28 17.43
C MET A 1 28.40 -20.27 17.45
N GLN A 2 28.52 -19.19 16.72
CA GLN A 2 27.49 -18.15 16.66
C GLN A 2 26.52 -18.55 15.54
N ILE A 3 25.30 -18.95 15.90
CA ILE A 3 24.25 -19.19 14.93
C ILE A 3 23.67 -17.81 14.59
N ALA A 4 24.12 -17.24 13.50
CA ALA A 4 23.49 -16.04 12.95
C ALA A 4 22.13 -16.46 12.34
N SER A 5 21.05 -16.35 13.12
CA SER A 5 19.70 -16.45 12.60
C SER A 5 19.40 -15.17 11.84
N ASN A 6 19.39 -15.24 10.52
CA ASN A 6 18.93 -14.13 9.67
C ASN A 6 17.40 -14.23 9.50
N THR A 7 16.65 -13.88 10.56
CA THR A 7 15.22 -13.70 10.43
C THR A 7 14.95 -12.37 9.73
N LYS A 8 14.28 -12.40 8.58
CA LYS A 8 13.86 -11.20 7.84
C LYS A 8 12.34 -11.10 7.88
N ALA A 9 11.84 -9.97 8.37
CA ALA A 9 10.46 -9.57 8.16
C ALA A 9 10.42 -8.53 7.04
N GLY A 10 9.49 -8.70 6.12
CA GLY A 10 9.33 -7.78 4.98
C GLY A 10 7.88 -7.66 4.57
N PHE A 11 7.54 -6.51 4.01
CA PHE A 11 6.28 -6.31 3.31
C PHE A 11 6.59 -6.17 1.83
N LYS A 12 5.74 -6.73 1.01
CA LYS A 12 5.74 -6.54 -0.44
C LYS A 12 4.37 -6.04 -0.84
N TYR A 13 4.35 -5.01 -1.64
CA TYR A 13 3.13 -4.53 -2.28
C TYR A 13 3.13 -4.93 -3.75
N THR A 14 2.00 -5.42 -4.23
CA THR A 14 1.70 -5.52 -5.67
C THR A 14 0.62 -4.50 -5.96
N LEU A 15 0.91 -3.56 -6.85
CA LEU A 15 -0.03 -2.54 -7.33
C LEU A 15 -0.43 -2.84 -8.75
N GLU A 16 -1.73 -2.88 -9.02
CA GLU A 16 -2.29 -2.92 -10.37
C GLU A 16 -2.99 -1.59 -10.66
N HIS A 17 -2.62 -0.94 -11.75
CA HIS A 17 -3.27 0.26 -12.24
C HIS A 17 -4.18 -0.09 -13.42
N LEU A 18 -5.49 0.14 -13.27
CA LEU A 18 -6.50 -0.15 -14.26
C LEU A 18 -7.20 1.14 -14.70
N ARG A 19 -7.55 1.19 -15.98
CA ARG A 19 -8.35 2.27 -16.57
C ARG A 19 -9.50 1.68 -17.36
N THR A 20 -10.69 2.30 -17.30
CA THR A 20 -11.86 1.82 -18.06
C THR A 20 -11.62 1.99 -19.57
N ILE A 21 -12.18 1.07 -20.36
CA ILE A 21 -12.10 1.14 -21.83
C ILE A 21 -12.75 2.43 -22.32
N ALA A 22 -13.87 2.84 -21.73
CA ALA A 22 -14.53 4.09 -22.08
C ALA A 22 -13.61 5.32 -21.90
N MET A 23 -12.82 5.36 -20.83
CA MET A 23 -11.85 6.44 -20.60
C MET A 23 -10.70 6.36 -21.60
N MET A 24 -10.23 5.16 -21.97
CA MET A 24 -9.20 5.00 -23.00
C MET A 24 -9.68 5.56 -24.35
N ASP A 25 -10.92 5.23 -24.74
CA ASP A 25 -11.54 5.73 -25.95
C ASP A 25 -11.71 7.26 -25.93
N GLU A 26 -12.17 7.82 -24.81
CA GLU A 26 -12.31 9.28 -24.63
C GLU A 26 -10.97 10.00 -24.75
N MET A 27 -9.89 9.39 -24.27
CA MET A 27 -8.53 9.92 -24.37
C MET A 27 -7.87 9.66 -25.73
N GLY A 28 -8.51 8.93 -26.64
CA GLY A 28 -7.94 8.54 -27.94
C GLY A 28 -6.75 7.58 -27.82
N LEU A 29 -6.69 6.78 -26.78
CA LEU A 29 -5.60 5.85 -26.50
C LEU A 29 -5.93 4.47 -27.06
N SER A 30 -4.96 3.83 -27.77
CA SER A 30 -5.10 2.46 -28.25
C SER A 30 -5.08 1.47 -27.08
N ILE A 31 -5.91 0.46 -27.16
CA ILE A 31 -5.99 -0.68 -26.23
C ILE A 31 -5.39 -1.96 -26.83
N ASP A 32 -4.84 -1.90 -28.04
CA ASP A 32 -4.30 -3.06 -28.74
C ASP A 32 -3.11 -3.65 -27.96
N GLY A 33 -3.16 -4.97 -27.72
CA GLY A 33 -2.11 -5.69 -27.02
C GLY A 33 -2.10 -5.50 -25.49
N LEU A 34 -3.03 -4.72 -24.92
CA LEU A 34 -3.14 -4.55 -23.47
C LEU A 34 -4.04 -5.63 -22.83
N GLU A 35 -3.70 -6.01 -21.59
CA GLU A 35 -4.51 -6.97 -20.82
C GLU A 35 -5.84 -6.37 -20.42
N ARG A 36 -6.94 -7.08 -20.72
CA ARG A 36 -8.31 -6.69 -20.31
C ARG A 36 -8.74 -7.42 -19.06
N ARG A 37 -9.40 -6.68 -18.17
CA ARG A 37 -10.12 -7.22 -17.01
C ARG A 37 -11.53 -6.64 -16.94
N GLY A 38 -12.51 -7.37 -17.50
CA GLY A 38 -13.86 -6.86 -17.67
C GLY A 38 -13.87 -5.62 -18.57
N ASP A 39 -14.42 -4.52 -18.08
CA ASP A 39 -14.50 -3.23 -18.78
C ASP A 39 -13.27 -2.33 -18.56
N SER A 40 -12.19 -2.87 -18.03
CA SER A 40 -10.95 -2.15 -17.76
C SER A 40 -9.74 -2.77 -18.44
N ILE A 41 -8.75 -1.94 -18.67
CA ILE A 41 -7.43 -2.28 -19.19
C ILE A 41 -6.41 -2.19 -18.05
N VAL A 42 -5.52 -3.15 -17.96
CA VAL A 42 -4.38 -3.11 -17.04
C VAL A 42 -3.27 -2.24 -17.66
N LEU A 43 -3.06 -1.06 -17.09
CA LEU A 43 -2.02 -0.14 -17.55
C LEU A 43 -0.64 -0.52 -17.01
N SER A 44 -0.58 -1.01 -15.78
CA SER A 44 0.66 -1.50 -15.17
C SER A 44 0.38 -2.43 -14.01
N VAL A 45 1.32 -3.35 -13.79
CA VAL A 45 1.44 -4.13 -12.55
C VAL A 45 2.86 -3.92 -12.04
N GLU A 46 3.00 -3.61 -10.76
CA GLU A 46 4.30 -3.35 -10.14
C GLU A 46 4.39 -4.01 -8.77
N ASP A 47 5.51 -4.66 -8.53
CA ASP A 47 5.90 -5.21 -7.24
C ASP A 47 6.90 -4.27 -6.56
N VAL A 48 6.59 -3.86 -5.33
CA VAL A 48 7.40 -2.91 -4.57
C VAL A 48 7.75 -3.49 -3.21
N THR A 49 9.02 -3.48 -2.87
CA THR A 49 9.48 -3.74 -1.50
C THR A 49 9.36 -2.47 -0.67
N ASN A 50 9.03 -2.62 0.61
CA ASN A 50 8.81 -1.49 1.49
C ASN A 50 9.94 -1.28 2.49
N LEU A 51 9.86 -0.13 3.15
CA LEU A 51 10.52 0.16 4.41
C LEU A 51 9.54 -0.11 5.57
N ILE A 52 10.00 -0.82 6.61
CA ILE A 52 9.32 -0.86 7.90
C ILE A 52 9.98 0.22 8.77
N PRO A 53 9.28 1.32 9.10
CA PRO A 53 9.87 2.37 9.95
C PRO A 53 10.08 1.87 11.38
N THR A 54 10.90 2.56 12.15
CA THR A 54 11.16 2.23 13.56
C THR A 54 9.88 2.13 14.39
N GLU A 55 8.88 2.98 14.11
CA GLU A 55 7.56 2.91 14.73
C GLU A 55 6.89 1.54 14.49
N GLY A 56 6.89 1.06 13.25
CA GLY A 56 6.33 -0.24 12.87
C GLY A 56 7.09 -1.40 13.51
N LEU A 57 8.43 -1.35 13.53
CA LEU A 57 9.26 -2.36 14.20
C LEU A 57 8.96 -2.42 15.70
N ASN A 58 8.91 -1.28 16.37
CA ASN A 58 8.60 -1.19 17.80
C ASN A 58 7.19 -1.69 18.10
N TYR A 59 6.21 -1.39 17.23
CA TYR A 59 4.86 -1.92 17.36
C TYR A 59 4.84 -3.46 17.28
N MET A 60 5.49 -4.05 16.26
CA MET A 60 5.53 -5.51 16.09
C MET A 60 6.18 -6.20 17.29
N LEU A 61 7.32 -5.69 17.77
CA LEU A 61 7.99 -6.21 18.96
C LEU A 61 7.13 -6.01 20.22
N GLY A 62 6.48 -4.86 20.33
CA GLY A 62 5.62 -4.51 21.45
C GLY A 62 4.43 -5.47 21.59
N THR A 63 3.73 -5.72 20.50
CA THR A 63 2.58 -6.65 20.49
C THR A 63 2.99 -8.09 20.72
N ALA A 64 4.16 -8.52 20.21
CA ALA A 64 4.63 -9.88 20.35
C ALA A 64 5.24 -10.18 21.73
N LEU A 65 5.94 -9.22 22.36
CA LEU A 65 6.82 -9.47 23.50
C LEU A 65 6.48 -8.67 24.77
N THR A 66 5.83 -7.51 24.68
CA THR A 66 5.69 -6.59 25.84
C THR A 66 4.23 -6.24 26.16
N GLY A 67 3.25 -6.91 25.53
CA GLY A 67 1.84 -6.75 25.83
C GLY A 67 1.21 -5.44 25.31
N VAL A 68 1.82 -4.80 24.32
CA VAL A 68 1.19 -3.68 23.60
C VAL A 68 -0.08 -4.21 22.91
N ALA A 69 -1.19 -3.50 23.04
CA ALA A 69 -2.45 -3.90 22.45
C ALA A 69 -2.36 -4.00 20.92
N GLN A 70 -2.84 -5.10 20.36
CA GLN A 70 -2.85 -5.31 18.92
C GLN A 70 -3.92 -4.44 18.25
N SER A 71 -3.56 -3.77 17.15
CA SER A 71 -4.54 -3.12 16.27
C SER A 71 -5.41 -4.19 15.59
N SER A 72 -6.72 -4.06 15.71
CA SER A 72 -7.67 -5.01 15.11
C SER A 72 -7.81 -4.85 13.59
N THR A 73 -7.46 -3.69 13.07
CA THR A 73 -7.66 -3.35 11.63
C THR A 73 -6.51 -2.50 11.12
N TRP A 74 -6.08 -2.79 9.92
CA TRP A 74 -5.08 -2.02 9.18
C TRP A 74 -5.68 -1.42 7.92
N TYR A 75 -5.12 -0.31 7.49
CA TYR A 75 -5.58 0.46 6.35
C TYR A 75 -4.43 0.78 5.42
N VAL A 76 -4.73 0.80 4.14
CA VAL A 76 -3.80 1.21 3.09
C VAL A 76 -4.04 2.67 2.76
N ALA A 77 -2.98 3.44 2.60
CA ALA A 77 -2.97 4.83 2.17
C ALA A 77 -2.08 4.99 0.94
N LEU A 78 -2.40 5.94 0.08
CA LEU A 78 -1.57 6.36 -1.05
C LEU A 78 -0.90 7.69 -0.73
N PHE A 79 0.21 8.02 -1.40
CA PHE A 79 0.81 9.35 -1.32
C PHE A 79 1.20 9.91 -2.69
N GLU A 80 1.10 11.25 -2.82
CA GLU A 80 1.30 11.98 -4.07
C GLU A 80 2.53 12.90 -4.05
N GLY A 81 3.27 12.93 -2.94
CA GLY A 81 4.55 13.61 -2.87
C GLY A 81 5.70 12.73 -3.35
N ASN A 82 6.70 13.31 -3.99
CA ASN A 82 7.94 12.60 -4.33
C ASN A 82 8.80 12.42 -3.05
N TYR A 83 8.39 11.47 -2.21
CA TYR A 83 8.97 11.21 -0.90
C TYR A 83 9.71 9.88 -0.88
N THR A 84 11.00 9.92 -0.56
CA THR A 84 11.78 8.70 -0.29
C THR A 84 11.60 8.30 1.18
N PRO A 85 10.97 7.15 1.47
CA PRO A 85 10.75 6.71 2.84
C PRO A 85 12.05 6.59 3.65
N VAL A 86 12.00 7.06 4.91
CA VAL A 86 13.10 6.97 5.88
C VAL A 86 12.64 6.24 7.14
N GLY A 87 13.58 5.59 7.85
CA GLY A 87 13.26 4.79 9.03
C GLY A 87 12.65 5.56 10.22
N THR A 88 12.74 6.89 10.20
CA THR A 88 12.19 7.77 11.25
C THR A 88 10.78 8.30 10.96
N VAL A 89 10.21 7.98 9.79
CA VAL A 89 8.83 8.39 9.48
C VAL A 89 7.85 7.67 10.42
N THR A 90 6.83 8.40 10.85
CA THR A 90 5.79 7.92 11.77
C THR A 90 4.40 8.19 11.22
N ALA A 91 3.35 7.62 11.82
CA ALA A 91 1.97 7.96 11.48
C ALA A 91 1.70 9.47 11.62
N ALA A 92 2.36 10.14 12.57
CA ALA A 92 2.20 11.58 12.80
C ALA A 92 2.81 12.43 11.68
N THR A 93 3.92 12.01 11.08
CA THR A 93 4.65 12.78 10.08
C THR A 93 4.33 12.36 8.64
N PHE A 94 3.89 11.12 8.41
CA PHE A 94 3.62 10.58 7.08
C PHE A 94 2.70 11.45 6.23
N PRO A 95 1.52 11.93 6.70
CA PRO A 95 0.59 12.66 5.84
C PRO A 95 1.17 13.95 5.27
N SER A 96 2.01 14.65 6.04
CA SER A 96 2.65 15.89 5.59
C SER A 96 3.95 15.63 4.82
N ALA A 97 4.79 14.69 5.30
CA ALA A 97 6.08 14.40 4.68
C ALA A 97 5.94 13.77 3.28
N ALA A 98 5.01 12.82 3.13
CA ALA A 98 4.77 12.14 1.87
C ALA A 98 3.64 12.78 1.03
N THR A 99 2.93 13.76 1.56
CA THR A 99 1.71 14.34 0.97
C THR A 99 0.69 13.23 0.67
N GLU A 100 -0.06 12.81 1.69
CA GLU A 100 -1.03 11.74 1.53
C GLU A 100 -2.03 12.07 0.42
N CYS A 101 -2.20 11.16 -0.54
CA CYS A 101 -3.19 11.28 -1.59
C CYS A 101 -4.56 10.88 -1.03
N THR A 102 -5.51 11.83 -1.04
CA THR A 102 -6.88 11.60 -0.58
C THR A 102 -7.90 11.63 -1.72
N ALA A 103 -7.44 11.75 -2.97
CA ALA A 103 -8.24 11.92 -4.17
C ALA A 103 -8.79 10.59 -4.71
N TYR A 104 -9.55 9.88 -3.89
CA TYR A 104 -10.29 8.67 -4.24
C TYR A 104 -11.66 8.67 -3.55
N THR A 105 -12.62 7.90 -4.10
CA THR A 105 -14.05 7.95 -3.73
C THR A 105 -14.33 7.35 -2.36
N GLU A 106 -13.53 6.39 -1.91
CA GLU A 106 -13.68 5.76 -0.60
C GLU A 106 -13.58 6.82 0.51
N ALA A 107 -14.52 6.81 1.45
CA ALA A 107 -14.65 7.86 2.48
C ALA A 107 -13.45 7.90 3.45
N SER A 108 -12.77 6.78 3.63
CA SER A 108 -11.61 6.60 4.50
C SER A 108 -10.43 5.98 3.75
N ARG A 109 -9.30 5.83 4.40
CA ARG A 109 -8.22 4.93 3.94
C ARG A 109 -8.82 3.54 3.74
N VAL A 110 -8.35 2.82 2.72
CA VAL A 110 -8.94 1.54 2.33
C VAL A 110 -8.50 0.44 3.30
N THR A 111 -9.46 -0.34 3.79
CA THR A 111 -9.19 -1.44 4.72
C THR A 111 -8.31 -2.50 4.07
N TRP A 112 -7.26 -2.92 4.78
CA TRP A 112 -6.50 -4.12 4.46
C TRP A 112 -7.17 -5.33 5.11
N THR A 113 -7.71 -6.23 4.29
CA THR A 113 -8.44 -7.43 4.74
C THR A 113 -7.58 -8.65 4.51
N PRO A 114 -6.79 -9.10 5.51
CA PRO A 114 -5.90 -10.23 5.35
C PRO A 114 -6.65 -11.57 5.28
N GLY A 115 -6.05 -12.52 4.57
CA GLY A 115 -6.39 -13.94 4.67
C GLY A 115 -5.76 -14.61 5.90
N SER A 116 -5.78 -15.93 5.91
CA SER A 116 -5.13 -16.71 6.97
C SER A 116 -3.60 -16.67 6.84
N ILE A 117 -2.92 -16.71 8.00
CA ILE A 117 -1.46 -16.85 8.03
C ILE A 117 -1.09 -18.28 7.61
N SER A 118 -0.14 -18.41 6.70
CA SER A 118 0.42 -19.68 6.25
C SER A 118 1.91 -19.54 5.95
N ALA A 119 2.71 -20.49 6.40
CA ALA A 119 4.16 -20.55 6.17
C ALA A 119 4.88 -19.20 6.45
N GLY A 120 4.52 -18.53 7.55
CA GLY A 120 5.10 -17.24 7.93
C GLY A 120 4.69 -16.06 7.05
N SER A 121 3.64 -16.21 6.25
CA SER A 121 3.15 -15.17 5.34
C SER A 121 1.65 -14.91 5.53
N VAL A 122 1.23 -13.68 5.31
CA VAL A 122 -0.16 -13.25 5.25
C VAL A 122 -0.35 -12.21 4.16
N SER A 123 -1.47 -12.27 3.45
CA SER A 123 -1.76 -11.39 2.31
C SER A 123 -3.25 -11.09 2.20
N ASN A 124 -3.59 -9.96 1.58
CA ASN A 124 -4.97 -9.64 1.20
C ASN A 124 -5.29 -9.98 -0.26
N THR A 125 -4.62 -10.96 -0.86
CA THR A 125 -4.80 -11.34 -2.28
C THR A 125 -6.25 -11.65 -2.63
N ALA A 126 -7.01 -12.29 -1.72
CA ALA A 126 -8.43 -12.61 -1.93
C ALA A 126 -9.35 -11.38 -1.82
N SER A 127 -8.91 -10.30 -1.16
CA SER A 127 -9.66 -9.07 -0.94
C SER A 127 -8.72 -7.86 -1.06
N LYS A 128 -8.34 -7.54 -2.31
CA LYS A 128 -7.43 -6.41 -2.59
C LYS A 128 -7.98 -5.11 -2.02
N ALA A 129 -7.12 -4.23 -1.56
CA ALA A 129 -7.50 -2.86 -1.23
C ALA A 129 -7.69 -2.08 -2.56
N VAL A 130 -8.90 -1.61 -2.80
CA VAL A 130 -9.31 -0.97 -4.06
C VAL A 130 -9.49 0.51 -3.86
N PHE A 131 -8.79 1.31 -4.65
CA PHE A 131 -8.92 2.77 -4.68
C PHE A 131 -9.52 3.18 -6.02
N THR A 132 -10.68 3.85 -5.98
CA THR A 132 -11.32 4.44 -7.15
C THR A 132 -10.97 5.92 -7.21
N MET A 133 -10.08 6.30 -8.11
CA MET A 133 -9.60 7.67 -8.20
C MET A 133 -10.71 8.62 -8.64
N ASN A 134 -10.79 9.80 -8.02
CA ASN A 134 -11.79 10.81 -8.32
C ASN A 134 -11.22 12.12 -8.90
N ALA A 135 -9.90 12.16 -9.12
CA ALA A 135 -9.20 13.28 -9.74
C ALA A 135 -7.93 12.82 -10.44
N THR A 136 -7.41 13.64 -11.36
CA THR A 136 -6.10 13.45 -11.97
C THR A 136 -5.03 13.73 -10.93
N LYS A 137 -4.17 12.73 -10.68
CA LYS A 137 -3.09 12.76 -9.70
C LYS A 137 -1.87 12.00 -10.19
N THR A 138 -0.72 12.32 -9.60
CA THR A 138 0.48 11.49 -9.71
C THR A 138 0.72 10.82 -8.36
N VAL A 139 0.54 9.51 -8.31
CA VAL A 139 0.73 8.70 -7.09
C VAL A 139 2.14 8.14 -7.08
N TYR A 140 2.88 8.42 -6.02
CA TYR A 140 4.28 8.04 -5.88
C TYR A 140 4.49 6.79 -5.04
N GLY A 141 3.55 6.46 -4.18
CA GLY A 141 3.74 5.30 -3.32
C GLY A 141 2.57 4.98 -2.41
N ILE A 142 2.83 4.12 -1.45
CA ILE A 142 1.83 3.46 -0.63
C ILE A 142 2.33 3.31 0.81
N ALA A 143 1.41 3.32 1.75
CA ALA A 143 1.69 3.08 3.17
C ALA A 143 0.60 2.21 3.79
N GLN A 144 0.93 1.58 4.94
CA GLN A 144 -0.04 0.84 5.74
C GLN A 144 -0.03 1.38 7.17
N THR A 145 -1.21 1.71 7.69
CA THR A 145 -1.40 2.38 8.97
C THR A 145 -2.60 1.81 9.75
N SER A 146 -2.63 2.03 11.06
CA SER A 146 -3.69 1.52 11.94
C SER A 146 -4.93 2.41 12.04
N VAL A 147 -4.98 3.57 11.35
CA VAL A 147 -6.10 4.53 11.46
C VAL A 147 -6.77 4.76 10.11
N ALA A 148 -8.11 4.65 10.09
CA ALA A 148 -8.93 4.77 8.90
C ALA A 148 -9.00 6.18 8.30
N THR A 149 -8.95 7.22 9.15
CA THR A 149 -9.17 8.60 8.73
C THR A 149 -8.06 9.07 7.80
N LYS A 150 -8.41 9.59 6.62
CA LYS A 150 -7.48 10.22 5.67
C LYS A 150 -6.75 11.37 6.37
N SER A 151 -5.47 11.52 6.10
CA SER A 151 -4.59 12.55 6.67
C SER A 151 -4.47 12.55 8.20
N ALA A 152 -4.93 11.48 8.88
CA ALA A 152 -4.76 11.37 10.33
C ALA A 152 -3.27 11.27 10.69
N THR A 153 -2.90 12.01 11.75
CA THR A 153 -1.55 12.08 12.32
C THR A 153 -1.40 11.21 13.58
N THR A 154 -2.34 10.29 13.80
CA THR A 154 -2.38 9.37 14.94
C THR A 154 -2.30 7.92 14.46
N GLY A 155 -2.12 7.01 15.40
CA GLY A 155 -2.01 5.57 15.14
C GLY A 155 -0.57 5.13 14.94
N THR A 156 -0.39 4.05 14.19
CA THR A 156 0.91 3.42 13.90
C THR A 156 1.11 3.29 12.39
N LEU A 157 2.23 3.72 11.89
CA LEU A 157 2.68 3.47 10.52
C LEU A 157 3.53 2.19 10.52
N ILE A 158 3.01 1.11 9.91
CA ILE A 158 3.73 -0.17 9.94
C ILE A 158 4.62 -0.36 8.72
N SER A 159 4.27 0.24 7.59
CA SER A 159 5.09 0.15 6.39
C SER A 159 4.84 1.30 5.42
N VAL A 160 5.84 1.61 4.60
CA VAL A 160 5.77 2.63 3.56
C VAL A 160 6.67 2.23 2.39
N ALA A 161 6.22 2.45 1.15
CA ALA A 161 6.96 2.10 -0.05
C ALA A 161 6.82 3.19 -1.12
N LEU A 162 7.94 3.56 -1.75
CA LEU A 162 7.97 4.38 -2.95
C LEU A 162 7.89 3.46 -4.18
N PHE A 163 7.06 3.79 -5.16
CA PHE A 163 7.00 3.06 -6.43
C PHE A 163 8.26 3.28 -7.26
N GLY A 164 8.66 2.28 -8.02
CA GLY A 164 9.76 2.41 -8.99
C GLY A 164 9.35 3.29 -10.18
N ALA A 165 8.05 3.29 -10.52
CA ALA A 165 7.46 4.19 -11.51
C ALA A 165 6.18 4.83 -10.98
N VAL A 166 6.08 6.16 -11.04
CA VAL A 166 4.89 6.90 -10.63
C VAL A 166 3.65 6.45 -11.39
N LYS A 167 2.47 6.51 -10.76
CA LYS A 167 1.19 6.23 -11.41
C LYS A 167 0.47 7.53 -11.70
N ASN A 168 0.41 7.89 -12.98
CA ASN A 168 -0.40 9.02 -13.44
C ASN A 168 -1.84 8.54 -13.63
N VAL A 169 -2.67 8.84 -12.65
CA VAL A 169 -4.07 8.44 -12.61
C VAL A 169 -4.98 9.58 -13.06
N VAL A 170 -6.12 9.23 -13.60
CA VAL A 170 -7.23 10.14 -13.89
C VAL A 170 -8.47 9.71 -13.09
N ALA A 171 -9.50 10.55 -13.07
CA ALA A 171 -10.77 10.16 -12.45
C ALA A 171 -11.28 8.86 -13.08
N THR A 172 -11.85 7.98 -12.26
CA THR A 172 -12.33 6.61 -12.59
C THR A 172 -11.25 5.54 -12.73
N ASP A 173 -9.95 5.87 -12.77
CA ASP A 173 -8.90 4.86 -12.67
C ASP A 173 -9.03 4.09 -11.35
N VAL A 174 -8.67 2.82 -11.39
CA VAL A 174 -8.66 1.95 -10.20
C VAL A 174 -7.25 1.50 -9.90
N LEU A 175 -6.85 1.66 -8.64
CA LEU A 175 -5.60 1.10 -8.12
C LEU A 175 -5.95 -0.06 -7.17
N ASN A 176 -5.60 -1.28 -7.54
CA ASN A 176 -5.73 -2.47 -6.70
C ASN A 176 -4.43 -2.76 -5.99
N VAL A 177 -4.48 -2.83 -4.67
CA VAL A 177 -3.31 -3.08 -3.83
C VAL A 177 -3.41 -4.42 -3.14
N THR A 178 -2.43 -5.27 -3.40
CA THR A 178 -2.15 -6.46 -2.59
C THR A 178 -0.94 -6.17 -1.70
N SER A 179 -1.08 -6.34 -0.40
CA SER A 179 0.02 -6.28 0.58
C SER A 179 0.27 -7.66 1.13
N THR A 180 1.48 -8.13 1.01
CA THR A 180 1.95 -9.42 1.56
C THR A 180 3.01 -9.15 2.61
N ILE A 181 2.80 -9.69 3.80
CA ILE A 181 3.73 -9.61 4.92
C ILE A 181 4.34 -10.99 5.12
N THR A 182 5.66 -11.07 5.13
CA THR A 182 6.38 -12.34 5.29
C THR A 182 7.43 -12.22 6.39
N ALA A 183 7.49 -13.21 7.25
CA ALA A 183 8.56 -13.41 8.22
C ALA A 183 9.23 -14.75 7.91
N THR A 184 10.49 -14.74 7.51
CA THR A 184 11.25 -15.93 7.14
C THR A 184 12.43 -16.13 8.08
N SER A 185 12.69 -17.38 8.44
CA SER A 185 13.92 -17.83 9.08
C SER A 185 14.85 -18.38 7.99
N THR A 186 16.07 -17.87 7.88
CA THR A 186 17.11 -18.35 6.95
C THR A 186 18.32 -18.85 7.70
#